data_467121196ad0c429c38b3b8d85ad3ec8
#
_entry.id   467121196ad0c429c38b3b8d85ad3ec8
#
_cell.length_a   1.000
_cell.length_b   1.000
_cell.length_c   1.000
_cell.angle_alpha   90.00
_cell.angle_beta   90.00
_cell.angle_gamma   90.00
#
_symmetry.space_group_name_H-M   'P 1'
#
loop_
_entity.id
_entity.type
_entity.pdbx_description
1 polymer ?
#
loop_
_entity_poly.entity_id
_entity_poly.type
_entity_poly.pdbx_seq_one_letter_code
_entity_poly.pdbx_strand_id
1 'polypeptide(L)'
;ENVLCAGITDKFEKAGQKIFGPNQRASQLEGSKDYALRFMSKYNIPTARHETFTSAETCIAGLNDFDFPVVIKEDGLAGGKGVTIAKNQDVAEETIREMFAGGQTAVVLEECLVGPEYSMFVVVSEDKFTILPMAQDHKRVGDGDKGPNTDGMGSYSPLPQLKKEDRQRMIDEIVKPTMNGLVQGDYHYCGVLYIGLMMTENGSKVIEYNVRLGDPETQVVLPRIKNDFAMVIDAAVNHEKLPEIEENDQSVLGVVV
;
A
#
# COMPACT_ATOMS: atom_id res chain seq x y z
N GLU A 1 10.86 5.25 4.21
CA GLU A 1 10.29 5.63 2.90
C GLU A 1 11.24 6.58 2.16
N ASN A 2 11.51 7.77 2.68
CA ASN A 2 12.33 8.80 2.03
C ASN A 2 13.69 8.29 1.53
N VAL A 3 14.39 7.49 2.35
CA VAL A 3 15.72 6.97 1.98
C VAL A 3 15.65 5.92 0.87
N LEU A 4 14.56 5.15 0.78
CA LEU A 4 14.31 4.19 -0.30
C LEU A 4 14.04 4.96 -1.60
N CYS A 5 13.13 5.95 -1.57
CA CYS A 5 12.85 6.81 -2.72
C CYS A 5 14.08 7.63 -3.17
N ALA A 6 15.03 7.90 -2.25
CA ALA A 6 16.31 8.53 -2.55
C ALA A 6 17.39 7.56 -3.08
N GLY A 7 17.06 6.27 -3.28
CA GLY A 7 17.94 5.27 -3.89
C GLY A 7 19.02 4.74 -2.95
N ILE A 8 18.70 4.50 -1.67
CA ILE A 8 19.65 3.90 -0.74
C ILE A 8 20.06 2.50 -1.21
N THR A 9 19.12 1.71 -1.72
CA THR A 9 19.37 0.36 -2.24
C THR A 9 20.37 0.39 -3.39
N ASP A 10 20.16 1.25 -4.37
CA ASP A 10 21.06 1.42 -5.52
C ASP A 10 22.49 1.80 -5.10
N LYS A 11 22.62 2.59 -4.02
CA LYS A 11 23.92 2.97 -3.46
C LYS A 11 24.65 1.80 -2.81
N PHE A 12 23.92 0.95 -2.05
CA PHE A 12 24.48 -0.24 -1.42
C PHE A 12 24.90 -1.27 -2.46
N GLU A 13 24.05 -1.55 -3.44
CA GLU A 13 24.34 -2.47 -4.55
C GLU A 13 25.57 -2.01 -5.35
N LYS A 14 25.65 -0.72 -5.68
CA LYS A 14 26.80 -0.12 -6.36
C LYS A 14 28.09 -0.25 -5.54
N ALA A 15 27.98 -0.29 -4.21
CA ALA A 15 29.11 -0.53 -3.30
C ALA A 15 29.40 -2.02 -3.10
N GLY A 16 28.70 -2.93 -3.79
CA GLY A 16 28.86 -4.39 -3.65
C GLY A 16 28.30 -4.93 -2.33
N GLN A 17 27.41 -4.18 -1.67
CA GLN A 17 26.79 -4.57 -0.42
C GLN A 17 25.37 -5.09 -0.66
N LYS A 18 25.02 -6.17 0.03
CA LYS A 18 23.65 -6.68 0.02
C LYS A 18 22.75 -5.78 0.85
N ILE A 19 21.52 -5.59 0.39
CA ILE A 19 20.50 -4.83 1.08
C ILE A 19 19.14 -5.45 0.81
N PHE A 20 18.28 -5.50 1.81
CA PHE A 20 16.90 -5.91 1.70
C PHE A 20 16.01 -4.66 1.64
N GLY A 21 15.70 -4.24 0.46
CA GLY A 21 14.86 -3.08 0.16
C GLY A 21 14.79 -2.86 -1.36
N PRO A 22 13.68 -2.33 -1.88
CA PRO A 22 13.52 -2.06 -3.31
C PRO A 22 14.47 -0.93 -3.77
N ASN A 23 14.85 -0.99 -5.04
CA ASN A 23 15.63 0.08 -5.67
C ASN A 23 14.81 1.38 -5.79
N GLN A 24 15.46 2.47 -6.19
CA GLN A 24 14.84 3.79 -6.32
C GLN A 24 13.58 3.79 -7.21
N ARG A 25 13.64 3.06 -8.32
CA ARG A 25 12.53 2.97 -9.27
C ARG A 25 11.33 2.23 -8.69
N ALA A 26 11.57 1.09 -8.06
CA ALA A 26 10.51 0.30 -7.42
C ALA A 26 9.90 1.05 -6.22
N SER A 27 10.71 1.84 -5.52
CA SER A 27 10.25 2.68 -4.41
C SER A 27 9.25 3.76 -4.82
N GLN A 28 9.14 4.07 -6.12
CA GLN A 28 8.13 5.00 -6.63
C GLN A 28 6.71 4.45 -6.52
N LEU A 29 6.52 3.14 -6.31
CA LEU A 29 5.20 2.56 -6.00
C LEU A 29 4.62 3.10 -4.68
N GLU A 30 5.45 3.54 -3.73
CA GLU A 30 5.04 4.28 -2.54
C GLU A 30 5.28 5.79 -2.70
N GLY A 31 6.37 6.16 -3.38
CA GLY A 31 6.82 7.54 -3.52
C GLY A 31 5.92 8.44 -4.34
N SER A 32 5.08 7.89 -5.22
CA SER A 32 4.11 8.63 -6.04
C SER A 32 2.84 7.81 -6.23
N LYS A 33 1.71 8.38 -5.82
CA LYS A 33 0.40 7.75 -5.99
C LYS A 33 0.02 7.64 -7.47
N ASP A 34 0.29 8.68 -8.25
CA ASP A 34 0.11 8.67 -9.69
C ASP A 34 0.91 7.55 -10.37
N TYR A 35 2.18 7.37 -9.95
CA TYR A 35 3.02 6.29 -10.47
C TYR A 35 2.43 4.91 -10.15
N ALA A 36 1.99 4.68 -8.92
CA ALA A 36 1.35 3.43 -8.49
C ALA A 36 0.04 3.17 -9.25
N LEU A 37 -0.79 4.18 -9.44
CA LEU A 37 -2.05 4.08 -10.18
C LEU A 37 -1.82 3.76 -11.66
N ARG A 38 -0.83 4.39 -12.30
CA ARG A 38 -0.42 4.04 -13.68
C ARG A 38 0.11 2.62 -13.78
N PHE A 39 0.89 2.17 -12.80
CA PHE A 39 1.33 0.79 -12.71
C PHE A 39 0.14 -0.17 -12.62
N MET A 40 -0.79 0.07 -11.71
CA MET A 40 -1.99 -0.75 -11.53
C MET A 40 -2.85 -0.79 -12.81
N SER A 41 -3.07 0.35 -13.45
CA SER A 41 -3.81 0.45 -14.71
C SER A 41 -3.14 -0.34 -15.83
N LYS A 42 -1.81 -0.23 -15.96
CA LYS A 42 -1.03 -0.92 -17.00
C LYS A 42 -1.10 -2.44 -16.89
N TYR A 43 -1.15 -2.96 -15.67
CA TYR A 43 -1.14 -4.39 -15.41
C TYR A 43 -2.50 -4.95 -14.98
N ASN A 44 -3.58 -4.18 -15.18
CA ASN A 44 -4.97 -4.55 -14.90
C ASN A 44 -5.17 -4.99 -13.43
N ILE A 45 -4.51 -4.31 -12.49
CA ILE A 45 -4.65 -4.56 -11.07
C ILE A 45 -5.86 -3.76 -10.56
N PRO A 46 -6.84 -4.41 -9.90
CA PRO A 46 -8.03 -3.73 -9.41
C PRO A 46 -7.70 -2.61 -8.40
N THR A 47 -8.12 -1.40 -8.70
CA THR A 47 -8.01 -0.23 -7.82
C THR A 47 -9.22 0.68 -7.99
N ALA A 48 -9.30 1.76 -7.23
CA ALA A 48 -10.34 2.77 -7.39
C ALA A 48 -10.29 3.42 -8.77
N ARG A 49 -11.44 3.85 -9.28
CA ARG A 49 -11.48 4.76 -10.43
C ARG A 49 -10.79 6.06 -10.01
N HIS A 50 -9.87 6.53 -10.82
CA HIS A 50 -8.99 7.64 -10.46
C HIS A 50 -8.65 8.52 -11.66
N GLU A 51 -8.25 9.75 -11.36
CA GLU A 51 -7.68 10.67 -12.33
C GLU A 51 -6.67 11.59 -11.62
N THR A 52 -5.57 11.91 -12.30
CA THR A 52 -4.51 12.78 -11.78
C THR A 52 -4.52 14.13 -12.48
N PHE A 53 -4.47 15.20 -11.70
CA PHE A 53 -4.52 16.58 -12.17
C PHE A 53 -3.28 17.36 -11.73
N THR A 54 -2.82 18.28 -12.57
CA THR A 54 -1.65 19.10 -12.33
C THR A 54 -1.96 20.59 -12.11
N SER A 55 -3.24 20.95 -12.04
CA SER A 55 -3.70 22.28 -11.63
C SER A 55 -5.01 22.24 -10.86
N ALA A 56 -5.24 23.22 -10.00
CA ALA A 56 -6.46 23.29 -9.21
C ALA A 56 -7.71 23.43 -10.09
N GLU A 57 -7.63 24.21 -11.18
CA GLU A 57 -8.74 24.47 -12.08
C GLU A 57 -9.21 23.18 -12.77
N THR A 58 -8.26 22.41 -13.31
CA THR A 58 -8.59 21.14 -13.99
C THR A 58 -9.07 20.09 -13.01
N CYS A 59 -8.50 20.04 -11.80
CA CYS A 59 -8.91 19.11 -10.74
C CYS A 59 -10.34 19.40 -10.28
N ILE A 60 -10.68 20.66 -10.04
CA ILE A 60 -12.04 21.08 -9.66
C ILE A 60 -13.04 20.77 -10.77
N ALA A 61 -12.68 20.99 -12.02
CA ALA A 61 -13.54 20.62 -13.15
C ALA A 61 -13.75 19.10 -13.23
N GLY A 62 -12.72 18.30 -12.92
CA GLY A 62 -12.77 16.84 -12.89
C GLY A 62 -13.69 16.27 -11.80
N LEU A 63 -14.05 17.03 -10.76
CA LEU A 63 -15.02 16.59 -9.75
C LEU A 63 -16.38 16.20 -10.33
N ASN A 64 -16.76 16.75 -11.48
CA ASN A 64 -17.99 16.41 -12.15
C ASN A 64 -18.07 14.95 -12.61
N ASP A 65 -16.93 14.27 -12.72
CA ASP A 65 -16.85 12.87 -13.14
C ASP A 65 -16.89 11.91 -11.95
N PHE A 66 -16.93 12.42 -10.70
CA PHE A 66 -16.93 11.62 -9.48
C PHE A 66 -18.19 11.83 -8.65
N ASP A 67 -18.66 10.73 -8.04
CA ASP A 67 -19.71 10.79 -7.02
C ASP A 67 -19.12 11.16 -5.65
N PHE A 68 -19.90 11.87 -4.82
CA PHE A 68 -19.52 12.15 -3.45
C PHE A 68 -19.97 11.02 -2.49
N PRO A 69 -19.13 10.68 -1.46
CA PRO A 69 -17.82 11.29 -1.15
C PRO A 69 -16.76 10.93 -2.18
N VAL A 70 -15.83 11.85 -2.43
CA VAL A 70 -14.66 11.66 -3.29
C VAL A 70 -13.39 11.66 -2.44
N VAL A 71 -12.41 10.85 -2.80
CA VAL A 71 -11.09 10.82 -2.14
C VAL A 71 -10.12 11.70 -2.91
N ILE A 72 -9.47 12.61 -2.21
CA ILE A 72 -8.48 13.55 -2.75
C ILE A 72 -7.15 13.24 -2.10
N LYS A 73 -6.13 12.93 -2.92
CA LYS A 73 -4.82 12.54 -2.44
C LYS A 73 -3.73 13.47 -2.99
N GLU A 74 -2.86 13.92 -2.11
CA GLU A 74 -1.59 14.53 -2.53
C GLU A 74 -0.72 13.48 -3.22
N ASP A 75 -0.07 13.84 -4.33
CA ASP A 75 0.96 12.97 -4.91
C ASP A 75 2.27 13.12 -4.11
N GLY A 76 2.90 11.98 -3.81
CA GLY A 76 4.12 11.92 -3.01
C GLY A 76 3.94 11.29 -1.63
N LEU A 77 5.04 11.29 -0.86
CA LEU A 77 5.08 10.81 0.52
C LEU A 77 4.44 11.85 1.43
N ALA A 78 3.35 11.52 2.09
CA ALA A 78 2.60 12.42 2.97
C ALA A 78 2.40 11.89 4.39
N GLY A 79 3.05 10.76 4.76
CA GLY A 79 2.98 10.18 6.10
C GLY A 79 1.54 9.93 6.57
N GLY A 80 0.70 9.34 5.72
CA GLY A 80 -0.71 9.06 6.05
C GLY A 80 -1.65 10.29 6.06
N LYS A 81 -1.12 11.52 5.93
CA LYS A 81 -1.88 12.77 6.13
C LYS A 81 -2.33 13.47 4.83
N GLY A 82 -1.84 13.02 3.68
CA GLY A 82 -2.14 13.61 2.37
C GLY A 82 -3.44 13.09 1.74
N VAL A 83 -4.41 12.60 2.52
CA VAL A 83 -5.66 12.02 2.02
C VAL A 83 -6.85 12.67 2.70
N THR A 84 -7.75 13.23 1.90
CA THR A 84 -9.01 13.82 2.36
C THR A 84 -10.19 13.12 1.71
N ILE A 85 -11.18 12.73 2.50
CA ILE A 85 -12.47 12.23 2.00
C ILE A 85 -13.46 13.39 2.03
N ALA A 86 -13.66 14.02 0.88
CA ALA A 86 -14.56 15.15 0.73
C ALA A 86 -16.01 14.68 0.56
N LYS A 87 -16.90 15.12 1.43
CA LYS A 87 -18.31 14.70 1.46
C LYS A 87 -19.19 15.46 0.47
N ASN A 88 -18.75 16.60 -0.01
CA ASN A 88 -19.45 17.46 -0.94
C ASN A 88 -18.45 18.32 -1.73
N GLN A 89 -18.97 19.02 -2.73
CA GLN A 89 -18.19 19.83 -3.64
C GLN A 89 -17.41 20.95 -2.94
N ASP A 90 -18.03 21.66 -2.00
CA ASP A 90 -17.38 22.81 -1.34
C ASP A 90 -16.11 22.37 -0.60
N VAL A 91 -16.20 21.26 0.18
CA VAL A 91 -15.04 20.68 0.87
C VAL A 91 -13.99 20.19 -0.12
N ALA A 92 -14.42 19.59 -1.24
CA ALA A 92 -13.47 19.11 -2.25
C ALA A 92 -12.70 20.26 -2.90
N GLU A 93 -13.41 21.32 -3.31
CA GLU A 93 -12.78 22.50 -3.93
C GLU A 93 -11.81 23.20 -2.98
N GLU A 94 -12.20 23.36 -1.71
CA GLU A 94 -11.33 23.96 -0.69
C GLU A 94 -10.04 23.13 -0.51
N THR A 95 -10.19 21.81 -0.32
CA THR A 95 -9.05 20.88 -0.18
C THR A 95 -8.12 20.93 -1.39
N ILE A 96 -8.66 20.90 -2.63
CA ILE A 96 -7.86 20.95 -3.85
C ILE A 96 -7.06 22.26 -3.91
N ARG A 97 -7.72 23.41 -3.63
CA ARG A 97 -7.04 24.71 -3.63
C ARG A 97 -5.93 24.79 -2.60
N GLU A 98 -6.17 24.25 -1.39
CA GLU A 98 -5.16 24.21 -0.32
C GLU A 98 -3.95 23.35 -0.70
N MET A 99 -4.17 22.15 -1.27
CA MET A 99 -3.09 21.27 -1.71
C MET A 99 -2.20 21.94 -2.77
N PHE A 100 -2.78 22.55 -3.81
CA PHE A 100 -2.00 23.24 -4.83
C PHE A 100 -1.34 24.53 -4.30
N ALA A 101 -2.02 25.28 -3.41
CA ALA A 101 -1.43 26.45 -2.76
C ALA A 101 -0.28 26.04 -1.81
N GLY A 102 -0.34 24.85 -1.21
CA GLY A 102 0.72 24.25 -0.41
C GLY A 102 1.92 23.74 -1.20
N GLY A 103 1.86 23.82 -2.55
CA GLY A 103 2.99 23.49 -3.43
C GLY A 103 2.89 22.09 -4.07
N GLN A 104 1.75 21.40 -3.95
CA GLN A 104 1.56 20.14 -4.66
C GLN A 104 1.57 20.38 -6.17
N THR A 105 2.31 19.52 -6.87
CA THR A 105 2.42 19.57 -8.34
C THR A 105 1.42 18.65 -9.03
N ALA A 106 0.87 17.71 -8.29
CA ALA A 106 -0.17 16.80 -8.74
C ALA A 106 -1.10 16.43 -7.58
N VAL A 107 -2.38 16.26 -7.89
CA VAL A 107 -3.43 15.80 -6.97
C VAL A 107 -4.22 14.70 -7.67
N VAL A 108 -4.50 13.63 -6.95
CA VAL A 108 -5.28 12.49 -7.44
C VAL A 108 -6.69 12.57 -6.87
N LEU A 109 -7.71 12.45 -7.74
CA LEU A 109 -9.08 12.16 -7.36
C LEU A 109 -9.34 10.67 -7.50
N GLU A 110 -10.00 10.08 -6.50
CA GLU A 110 -10.43 8.68 -6.54
C GLU A 110 -11.87 8.52 -6.07
N GLU A 111 -12.56 7.51 -6.63
CA GLU A 111 -13.84 7.08 -6.06
C GLU A 111 -13.65 6.63 -4.60
N CYS A 112 -14.60 6.93 -3.75
CA CYS A 112 -14.55 6.49 -2.35
C CYS A 112 -14.98 5.02 -2.25
N LEU A 113 -14.03 4.14 -2.02
CA LEU A 113 -14.29 2.73 -1.79
C LEU A 113 -14.93 2.53 -0.42
N VAL A 114 -15.80 1.53 -0.31
CA VAL A 114 -16.50 1.18 0.94
C VAL A 114 -16.30 -0.30 1.23
N GLY A 115 -15.85 -0.60 2.43
CA GLY A 115 -15.62 -1.96 2.91
C GLY A 115 -14.59 -2.00 4.02
N PRO A 116 -14.28 -3.17 4.58
CA PRO A 116 -13.17 -3.33 5.49
C PRO A 116 -11.82 -3.23 4.76
N GLU A 117 -10.87 -2.54 5.39
CA GLU A 117 -9.48 -2.47 4.95
C GLU A 117 -8.69 -3.66 5.48
N TYR A 118 -7.74 -4.15 4.70
CA TYR A 118 -6.82 -5.21 5.08
C TYR A 118 -5.41 -4.90 4.59
N SER A 119 -4.42 -5.33 5.36
CA SER A 119 -3.01 -5.20 5.06
C SER A 119 -2.45 -6.55 4.65
N MET A 120 -1.95 -6.65 3.40
CA MET A 120 -1.26 -7.83 2.89
C MET A 120 0.21 -7.52 2.66
N PHE A 121 1.07 -8.43 3.09
CA PHE A 121 2.53 -8.29 3.00
C PHE A 121 3.11 -9.38 2.13
N VAL A 122 3.96 -9.01 1.21
CA VAL A 122 4.62 -9.92 0.28
C VAL A 122 6.12 -9.68 0.35
N VAL A 123 6.90 -10.70 0.70
CA VAL A 123 8.35 -10.68 0.50
C VAL A 123 8.61 -11.01 -0.96
N VAL A 124 9.29 -10.13 -1.66
CA VAL A 124 9.58 -10.23 -3.09
C VAL A 124 11.08 -10.33 -3.29
N SER A 125 11.50 -11.18 -4.21
CA SER A 125 12.87 -11.29 -4.70
C SER A 125 12.84 -11.62 -6.19
N GLU A 126 12.95 -10.60 -7.03
CA GLU A 126 12.83 -10.69 -8.49
C GLU A 126 11.48 -11.28 -8.91
N ASP A 127 11.49 -12.47 -9.50
CA ASP A 127 10.32 -13.22 -9.94
C ASP A 127 9.69 -14.12 -8.86
N LYS A 128 10.29 -14.16 -7.67
CA LYS A 128 9.85 -15.00 -6.55
C LYS A 128 9.17 -14.16 -5.50
N PHE A 129 8.17 -14.75 -4.85
CA PHE A 129 7.51 -14.11 -3.72
C PHE A 129 6.99 -15.13 -2.72
N THR A 130 6.83 -14.69 -1.47
CA THR A 130 6.11 -15.40 -0.42
C THR A 130 5.25 -14.42 0.37
N ILE A 131 4.09 -14.88 0.83
CA ILE A 131 3.09 -14.02 1.47
C ILE A 131 3.18 -14.20 2.98
N LEU A 132 3.29 -13.10 3.71
CA LEU A 132 3.27 -13.07 5.17
C LEU A 132 1.83 -13.13 5.71
N PRO A 133 1.64 -13.34 7.02
CA PRO A 133 0.33 -13.21 7.64
C PRO A 133 -0.28 -11.84 7.35
N MET A 134 -1.60 -11.83 7.07
CA MET A 134 -2.33 -10.58 6.89
C MET A 134 -2.67 -9.95 8.24
N ALA A 135 -2.85 -8.64 8.24
CA ALA A 135 -3.30 -7.87 9.38
C ALA A 135 -4.43 -6.90 9.02
N GLN A 136 -5.06 -6.36 10.02
CA GLN A 136 -5.94 -5.19 9.91
C GLN A 136 -5.48 -4.15 10.93
N ASP A 137 -5.27 -2.93 10.46
CA ASP A 137 -5.04 -1.78 11.31
C ASP A 137 -6.33 -0.99 11.54
N HIS A 138 -6.31 -0.15 12.57
CA HIS A 138 -7.37 0.79 12.91
C HIS A 138 -6.80 2.20 12.90
N LYS A 139 -7.12 2.94 11.85
CA LYS A 139 -6.55 4.29 11.61
C LYS A 139 -7.32 5.40 12.31
N ARG A 140 -8.61 5.19 12.58
CA ARG A 140 -9.47 6.24 13.15
C ARG A 140 -9.33 6.32 14.67
N VAL A 141 -9.24 7.57 15.18
CA VAL A 141 -8.96 7.84 16.59
C VAL A 141 -10.11 7.46 17.53
N GLY A 142 -11.34 7.41 17.06
CA GLY A 142 -12.53 7.23 17.91
C GLY A 142 -13.16 5.85 17.80
N ASP A 143 -13.89 5.47 18.84
CA ASP A 143 -14.62 4.22 18.91
C ASP A 143 -15.58 4.04 17.73
N GLY A 144 -15.68 2.81 17.24
CA GLY A 144 -16.54 2.43 16.12
C GLY A 144 -16.05 2.98 14.78
N ASP A 145 -14.75 3.09 14.60
CA ASP A 145 -14.08 3.55 13.37
C ASP A 145 -14.56 4.95 12.95
N LYS A 146 -14.51 5.91 13.88
CA LYS A 146 -14.98 7.29 13.70
C LYS A 146 -13.87 8.31 14.00
N GLY A 147 -14.06 9.52 13.47
CA GLY A 147 -13.12 10.63 13.66
C GLY A 147 -12.03 10.69 12.60
N PRO A 148 -11.02 11.54 12.79
CA PRO A 148 -9.90 11.69 11.86
C PRO A 148 -9.03 10.44 11.82
N ASN A 149 -8.34 10.23 10.70
CA ASN A 149 -7.31 9.22 10.57
C ASN A 149 -6.08 9.60 11.40
N THR A 150 -5.41 8.58 11.90
CA THR A 150 -4.10 8.64 12.57
C THR A 150 -3.10 7.80 11.80
N ASP A 151 -1.88 7.73 12.28
CA ASP A 151 -0.86 6.81 11.74
C ASP A 151 -1.10 5.33 12.14
N GLY A 152 -2.16 5.05 12.89
CA GLY A 152 -2.61 3.73 13.36
C GLY A 152 -2.79 3.72 14.88
N MET A 153 -3.99 3.34 15.34
CA MET A 153 -4.31 3.16 16.76
C MET A 153 -3.95 1.77 17.26
N GLY A 154 -3.72 0.86 16.36
CA GLY A 154 -3.36 -0.52 16.63
C GLY A 154 -3.75 -1.44 15.49
N SER A 155 -3.32 -2.68 15.59
CA SER A 155 -3.59 -3.71 14.57
C SER A 155 -3.76 -5.08 15.19
N TYR A 156 -4.27 -6.03 14.41
CA TYR A 156 -4.39 -7.41 14.83
C TYR A 156 -4.20 -8.40 13.67
N SER A 157 -3.80 -9.61 14.00
CA SER A 157 -3.66 -10.77 13.13
C SER A 157 -3.91 -12.05 13.96
N PRO A 158 -4.58 -13.09 13.43
CA PRO A 158 -5.15 -13.24 12.10
C PRO A 158 -6.44 -12.45 11.93
N LEU A 159 -7.03 -12.55 10.72
CA LEU A 159 -8.29 -11.93 10.34
C LEU A 159 -9.40 -12.99 10.33
N PRO A 160 -10.12 -13.24 11.46
CA PRO A 160 -11.11 -14.32 11.53
C PRO A 160 -12.33 -14.08 10.62
N GLN A 161 -12.59 -12.82 10.25
CA GLN A 161 -13.67 -12.43 9.34
C GLN A 161 -13.33 -12.64 7.87
N LEU A 162 -12.04 -12.78 7.51
CA LEU A 162 -11.61 -12.98 6.13
C LEU A 162 -11.68 -14.45 5.74
N LYS A 163 -12.51 -14.77 4.76
CA LYS A 163 -12.63 -16.13 4.25
C LYS A 163 -11.40 -16.53 3.43
N LYS A 164 -11.08 -17.82 3.44
CA LYS A 164 -9.95 -18.35 2.66
C LYS A 164 -10.11 -18.09 1.16
N GLU A 165 -11.33 -18.18 0.66
CA GLU A 165 -11.68 -17.94 -0.73
C GLU A 165 -11.41 -16.48 -1.14
N ASP A 166 -11.75 -15.53 -0.26
CA ASP A 166 -11.50 -14.11 -0.51
C ASP A 166 -10.00 -13.79 -0.48
N ARG A 167 -9.27 -14.38 0.49
CA ARG A 167 -7.79 -14.28 0.51
C ARG A 167 -7.17 -14.85 -0.76
N GLN A 168 -7.67 -15.99 -1.25
CA GLN A 168 -7.16 -16.59 -2.49
C GLN A 168 -7.45 -15.70 -3.71
N ARG A 169 -8.65 -15.10 -3.76
CA ARG A 169 -8.97 -14.13 -4.83
C ARG A 169 -8.05 -12.91 -4.80
N MET A 170 -7.75 -12.34 -3.64
CA MET A 170 -6.76 -11.25 -3.50
C MET A 170 -5.41 -11.65 -4.08
N ILE A 171 -4.96 -12.89 -3.81
CA ILE A 171 -3.71 -13.40 -4.36
C ILE A 171 -3.77 -13.50 -5.88
N ASP A 172 -4.84 -14.05 -6.42
CA ASP A 172 -4.96 -14.31 -7.86
C ASP A 172 -5.21 -13.03 -8.67
N GLU A 173 -6.04 -12.12 -8.15
CA GLU A 173 -6.48 -10.91 -8.86
C GLU A 173 -5.57 -9.69 -8.60
N ILE A 174 -4.79 -9.68 -7.51
CA ILE A 174 -3.96 -8.53 -7.13
C ILE A 174 -2.48 -8.91 -7.01
N VAL A 175 -2.13 -9.87 -6.13
CA VAL A 175 -0.71 -10.18 -5.88
C VAL A 175 -0.03 -10.70 -7.13
N LYS A 176 -0.59 -11.71 -7.80
CA LYS A 176 0.02 -12.28 -9.02
C LYS A 176 0.15 -11.27 -10.16
N PRO A 177 -0.88 -10.46 -10.50
CA PRO A 177 -0.72 -9.39 -11.47
C PRO A 177 0.33 -8.34 -11.06
N THR A 178 0.41 -7.99 -9.77
CA THR A 178 1.44 -7.08 -9.26
C THR A 178 2.85 -7.67 -9.48
N MET A 179 3.07 -8.94 -9.10
CA MET A 179 4.35 -9.61 -9.31
C MET A 179 4.71 -9.69 -10.79
N ASN A 180 3.76 -10.06 -11.64
CA ASN A 180 3.94 -10.06 -13.09
C ASN A 180 4.30 -8.66 -13.61
N GLY A 181 3.65 -7.64 -13.10
CA GLY A 181 3.93 -6.24 -13.44
C GLY A 181 5.35 -5.81 -13.06
N LEU A 182 5.82 -6.22 -11.88
CA LEU A 182 7.19 -5.95 -11.44
C LEU A 182 8.22 -6.60 -12.36
N VAL A 183 8.01 -7.86 -12.72
CA VAL A 183 8.90 -8.61 -13.63
C VAL A 183 8.87 -8.02 -15.04
N GLN A 184 7.69 -7.84 -15.63
CA GLN A 184 7.55 -7.29 -16.99
C GLN A 184 8.05 -5.84 -17.10
N GLY A 185 7.96 -5.10 -16.02
CA GLY A 185 8.46 -3.73 -15.92
C GLY A 185 9.93 -3.63 -15.61
N ASP A 186 10.64 -4.74 -15.39
CA ASP A 186 12.07 -4.79 -15.05
C ASP A 186 12.40 -3.94 -13.79
N TYR A 187 11.64 -4.19 -12.72
CA TYR A 187 11.75 -3.39 -11.49
C TYR A 187 12.90 -3.82 -10.58
N HIS A 188 13.40 -5.06 -10.73
CA HIS A 188 14.43 -5.63 -9.84
C HIS A 188 14.09 -5.44 -8.37
N TYR A 189 12.92 -5.95 -7.97
CA TYR A 189 12.41 -5.76 -6.62
C TYR A 189 12.99 -6.80 -5.65
N CYS A 190 13.65 -6.34 -4.59
CA CYS A 190 14.03 -7.18 -3.45
C CYS A 190 13.61 -6.47 -2.17
N GLY A 191 12.61 -7.00 -1.44
CA GLY A 191 12.10 -6.32 -0.25
C GLY A 191 10.71 -6.77 0.14
N VAL A 192 10.08 -6.05 1.07
CA VAL A 192 8.67 -6.23 1.41
C VAL A 192 7.83 -5.26 0.59
N LEU A 193 6.80 -5.78 -0.05
CA LEU A 193 5.71 -4.99 -0.61
C LEU A 193 4.48 -5.14 0.29
N TYR A 194 4.06 -4.04 0.87
CA TYR A 194 2.77 -3.90 1.54
C TYR A 194 1.72 -3.52 0.50
N ILE A 195 0.59 -4.18 0.53
CA ILE A 195 -0.57 -3.91 -0.31
C ILE A 195 -1.74 -3.59 0.59
N GLY A 196 -2.16 -2.33 0.64
CA GLY A 196 -3.38 -1.88 1.28
C GLY A 196 -4.59 -2.24 0.41
N LEU A 197 -5.55 -2.96 0.99
CA LEU A 197 -6.69 -3.51 0.28
C LEU A 197 -8.00 -3.04 0.91
N MET A 198 -8.96 -2.63 0.08
CA MET A 198 -10.35 -2.49 0.46
C MET A 198 -11.16 -3.65 -0.11
N MET A 199 -11.85 -4.41 0.74
CA MET A 199 -12.78 -5.42 0.28
C MET A 199 -14.15 -4.80 0.04
N THR A 200 -14.46 -4.55 -1.22
CA THR A 200 -15.75 -4.01 -1.64
C THR A 200 -16.75 -5.12 -1.98
N GLU A 201 -18.01 -4.78 -2.17
CA GLU A 201 -19.04 -5.72 -2.64
C GLU A 201 -18.70 -6.36 -3.99
N ASN A 202 -17.92 -5.66 -4.82
CA ASN A 202 -17.52 -6.11 -6.16
C ASN A 202 -16.13 -6.77 -6.21
N GLY A 203 -15.54 -7.10 -5.06
CA GLY A 203 -14.22 -7.67 -4.93
C GLY A 203 -13.21 -6.74 -4.27
N SER A 204 -12.00 -7.21 -4.11
CA SER A 204 -10.94 -6.45 -3.46
C SER A 204 -10.28 -5.47 -4.44
N LYS A 205 -10.00 -4.26 -3.96
CA LYS A 205 -9.30 -3.22 -4.70
C LYS A 205 -8.08 -2.74 -3.91
N VAL A 206 -7.00 -2.44 -4.61
CA VAL A 206 -5.80 -1.84 -3.99
C VAL A 206 -6.10 -0.38 -3.66
N ILE A 207 -5.80 0.01 -2.42
CA ILE A 207 -5.86 1.40 -1.95
C ILE A 207 -4.52 2.10 -2.18
N GLU A 208 -3.43 1.38 -1.85
CA GLU A 208 -2.06 1.88 -1.94
C GLU A 208 -1.04 0.74 -1.90
N TYR A 209 0.16 1.02 -2.37
CA TYR A 209 1.36 0.24 -2.10
C TYR A 209 2.26 0.97 -1.13
N ASN A 210 2.90 0.21 -0.22
CA ASN A 210 4.06 0.68 0.52
C ASN A 210 5.21 -0.31 0.31
N VAL A 211 6.44 0.18 0.18
CA VAL A 211 7.60 -0.64 -0.19
C VAL A 211 8.44 -1.05 1.01
N ARG A 212 7.77 -1.28 2.12
CA ARG A 212 8.33 -1.62 3.44
C ARG A 212 7.29 -2.36 4.27
N LEU A 213 7.70 -2.84 5.43
CA LEU A 213 6.77 -3.33 6.44
C LEU A 213 5.87 -2.20 6.97
N GLY A 214 4.66 -2.54 7.41
CA GLY A 214 3.70 -1.61 7.98
C GLY A 214 3.99 -1.29 9.46
N ASP A 215 3.49 -0.17 9.93
CA ASP A 215 3.43 0.21 11.32
C ASP A 215 2.01 0.76 11.59
N PRO A 216 1.22 0.11 12.47
CA PRO A 216 1.58 -0.85 13.53
C PRO A 216 1.45 -2.36 13.16
N GLU A 217 1.37 -2.75 11.91
CA GLU A 217 1.08 -4.14 11.52
C GLU A 217 2.27 -5.09 11.71
N THR A 218 3.51 -4.63 11.58
CA THR A 218 4.71 -5.46 11.77
C THR A 218 4.70 -6.15 13.12
N GLN A 219 4.27 -5.45 14.18
CA GLN A 219 4.21 -5.90 15.54
C GLN A 219 3.23 -7.07 15.76
N VAL A 220 2.27 -7.25 14.85
CA VAL A 220 1.29 -8.35 14.91
C VAL A 220 1.52 -9.42 13.85
N VAL A 221 2.23 -9.09 12.78
CA VAL A 221 2.54 -10.02 11.68
C VAL A 221 3.73 -10.90 12.01
N LEU A 222 4.88 -10.31 12.39
CA LEU A 222 6.11 -11.06 12.62
C LEU A 222 6.00 -12.10 13.73
N PRO A 223 5.33 -11.85 14.88
CA PRO A 223 5.18 -12.88 15.93
C PRO A 223 4.36 -14.11 15.48
N ARG A 224 3.63 -14.02 14.37
CA ARG A 224 2.86 -15.13 13.84
C ARG A 224 3.63 -16.02 12.86
N ILE A 225 4.83 -15.64 12.48
CA ILE A 225 5.69 -16.41 11.58
C ILE A 225 6.49 -17.42 12.40
N LYS A 226 6.44 -18.72 12.03
CA LYS A 226 7.27 -19.78 12.65
C LYS A 226 8.67 -19.83 12.07
N ASN A 227 8.82 -19.46 10.80
CA ASN A 227 10.11 -19.42 10.13
C ASN A 227 11.04 -18.43 10.85
N ASP A 228 12.34 -18.71 10.83
CA ASP A 228 13.33 -17.67 11.12
C ASP A 228 13.26 -16.61 10.02
N PHE A 229 12.77 -15.43 10.36
CA PHE A 229 12.56 -14.35 9.38
C PHE A 229 13.89 -13.82 8.79
N ALA A 230 15.00 -13.93 9.54
CA ALA A 230 16.32 -13.60 9.01
C ALA A 230 16.72 -14.53 7.85
N MET A 231 16.33 -15.82 7.91
CA MET A 231 16.58 -16.76 6.81
C MET A 231 15.70 -16.45 5.59
N VAL A 232 14.49 -15.93 5.80
CA VAL A 232 13.64 -15.46 4.68
C VAL A 232 14.29 -14.28 3.98
N ILE A 233 14.81 -13.31 4.75
CA ILE A 233 15.52 -12.14 4.22
C ILE A 233 16.82 -12.58 3.50
N ASP A 234 17.59 -13.49 4.10
CA ASP A 234 18.83 -13.99 3.50
C ASP A 234 18.58 -14.67 2.16
N ALA A 235 17.55 -15.52 2.08
CA ALA A 235 17.14 -16.14 0.81
C ALA A 235 16.71 -15.07 -0.23
N ALA A 236 16.03 -14.02 0.20
CA ALA A 236 15.61 -12.95 -0.69
C ALA A 236 16.78 -12.16 -1.28
N VAL A 237 17.74 -11.73 -0.45
CA VAL A 237 18.90 -10.94 -0.91
C VAL A 237 19.93 -11.77 -1.67
N ASN A 238 19.87 -13.10 -1.57
CA ASN A 238 20.67 -14.03 -2.36
C ASN A 238 19.95 -14.50 -3.62
N HIS A 239 18.72 -14.03 -3.87
CA HIS A 239 17.86 -14.45 -4.99
C HIS A 239 17.64 -15.97 -5.03
N GLU A 240 17.60 -16.61 -3.86
CA GLU A 240 17.32 -18.02 -3.69
C GLU A 240 15.81 -18.30 -3.71
N LYS A 241 15.44 -19.59 -3.59
CA LYS A 241 14.04 -19.96 -3.44
C LYS A 241 13.54 -19.46 -2.08
N LEU A 242 12.52 -18.61 -2.08
CA LEU A 242 11.89 -18.15 -0.84
C LEU A 242 11.17 -19.31 -0.14
N PRO A 243 11.31 -19.46 1.18
CA PRO A 243 10.56 -20.45 1.94
C PRO A 243 9.07 -20.08 1.95
N GLU A 244 8.22 -21.09 1.98
CA GLU A 244 6.81 -20.90 2.31
C GLU A 244 6.70 -20.46 3.78
N ILE A 245 5.87 -19.48 4.05
CA ILE A 245 5.67 -18.97 5.40
C ILE A 245 4.70 -19.87 6.16
N GLU A 246 5.18 -20.40 7.27
CA GLU A 246 4.39 -21.16 8.23
C GLU A 246 3.85 -20.22 9.30
N GLU A 247 2.54 -20.16 9.41
CA GLU A 247 1.87 -19.37 10.44
C GLU A 247 1.62 -20.22 11.71
N ASN A 248 1.72 -19.59 12.89
CA ASN A 248 1.25 -20.18 14.12
C ASN A 248 -0.24 -19.85 14.37
N ASP A 249 -0.86 -20.55 15.32
CA ASP A 249 -2.28 -20.42 15.63
C ASP A 249 -2.59 -19.29 16.64
N GLN A 250 -1.58 -18.50 17.00
CA GLN A 250 -1.75 -17.42 17.97
C GLN A 250 -2.46 -16.22 17.34
N SER A 251 -3.29 -15.55 18.14
CA SER A 251 -3.80 -14.23 17.82
C SER A 251 -2.92 -13.19 18.48
N VAL A 252 -2.56 -12.17 17.71
CA VAL A 252 -1.71 -11.06 18.19
C VAL A 252 -2.47 -9.76 17.99
N LEU A 253 -2.50 -8.94 19.03
CA LEU A 253 -3.09 -7.61 19.05
C LEU A 253 -2.00 -6.62 19.46
N GLY A 254 -1.81 -5.57 18.68
CA GLY A 254 -0.98 -4.41 19.00
C GLY A 254 -1.88 -3.20 19.30
N VAL A 255 -1.55 -2.45 20.34
CA VAL A 255 -2.20 -1.18 20.69
C VAL A 255 -1.12 -0.12 20.77
N VAL A 256 -1.33 0.99 20.08
CA VAL A 256 -0.46 2.17 20.15
C VAL A 256 -0.91 3.02 21.35
N VAL A 257 0.04 3.39 22.21
CA VAL A 257 -0.18 4.16 23.46
C VAL A 257 0.56 5.48 23.43
#